data_53f6066a192214daf01336eaf742822b
#
_entry.id   53f6066a192214daf01336eaf742822b
#
_cell.length_a   1.000
_cell.length_b   1.000
_cell.length_c   1.000
_cell.angle_alpha   90.00
_cell.angle_beta   90.00
_cell.angle_gamma   90.00
#
_symmetry.space_group_name_H-M   'P 1'
#
loop_
_entity.id
_entity.type
_entity.pdbx_description
1 polymer ?
#
loop_
_entity_poly.entity_id
_entity_poly.type
_entity_poly.pdbx_seq_one_letter_code
_entity_poly.pdbx_strand_id
1 'polypeptide(L)'
;MEEKTMKKMLAIAMAMTMGLGLVACGGGNDASSSSASEPATEDSAQTEEGDAAEGSESDAAQGEAPEETPSAGAEYTVGICQLVQHDALDAATQGFKDALTEELGEAVAFDEQNAQNDSNTCSTIINGFVSSGVDLILANATPALQAAQAGTNEIPILGTSVTEYGVALGIDDFNGTVGGNISGTSDLAPLEEQAAMLQELFPDAKNVGLVYCTAEANSQYQVDTVQTALEGLGYTCTQYGFSDSNDLSSVVTTAADNNDVLYVPTDNTAASNTPIIDNVCRAKKIPVIAGEENICAGCGVATLSISYYDLGVGTGKMAAKILTGEANISEMPIEYAPQFTKKYNATICEDLGITIPDDYVAIGE
;
A
#
# COMPACT_ATOMS: atom_id res chain seq x y z
N MET A 1 3.29 43.44 -35.36
CA MET A 1 2.05 43.35 -36.14
C MET A 1 1.32 42.15 -35.57
N GLU A 2 0.51 42.44 -34.64
CA GLU A 2 -0.98 42.39 -34.63
C GLU A 2 -1.48 40.97 -34.59
N GLU A 3 -1.91 40.54 -33.47
CA GLU A 3 -3.17 40.80 -32.74
C GLU A 3 -4.40 40.18 -33.41
N LYS A 4 -5.21 39.56 -32.58
CA LYS A 4 -6.66 39.29 -32.68
C LYS A 4 -7.02 37.93 -33.28
N THR A 5 -7.88 37.21 -32.77
CA THR A 5 -9.09 37.30 -31.90
C THR A 5 -9.76 35.96 -31.99
N MET A 6 -10.49 35.38 -31.15
CA MET A 6 -11.71 35.85 -30.50
C MET A 6 -12.37 34.68 -29.73
N LYS A 7 -12.81 34.99 -28.57
CA LYS A 7 -13.76 34.21 -27.77
C LYS A 7 -14.99 33.79 -28.56
N LYS A 8 -15.45 32.57 -28.41
CA LYS A 8 -16.88 32.28 -28.53
C LYS A 8 -17.34 31.44 -27.33
N MET A 9 -17.96 32.17 -26.42
CA MET A 9 -18.93 31.61 -25.47
C MET A 9 -20.12 31.07 -26.27
N LEU A 10 -20.62 29.91 -25.89
CA LEU A 10 -22.01 29.60 -26.13
C LEU A 10 -22.58 28.94 -24.86
N ALA A 11 -23.30 29.75 -24.13
CA ALA A 11 -24.22 29.33 -23.09
C ALA A 11 -25.46 28.72 -23.75
N ILE A 12 -25.91 27.56 -23.31
CA ILE A 12 -27.27 27.08 -23.55
C ILE A 12 -27.92 26.76 -22.22
N ALA A 13 -29.02 27.45 -22.01
CA ALA A 13 -29.82 27.46 -20.81
C ALA A 13 -30.74 26.24 -20.69
N MET A 14 -30.87 25.83 -19.46
CA MET A 14 -32.01 25.29 -18.71
C MET A 14 -33.36 25.20 -19.38
N ALA A 15 -33.99 24.04 -19.31
CA ALA A 15 -35.47 23.94 -19.24
C ALA A 15 -35.84 22.85 -18.22
N MET A 16 -36.36 23.33 -17.10
CA MET A 16 -37.14 22.55 -16.13
C MET A 16 -38.49 22.18 -16.74
N THR A 17 -38.95 20.95 -16.51
CA THR A 17 -40.39 20.68 -16.45
C THR A 17 -40.66 19.75 -15.28
N MET A 18 -41.34 20.33 -14.28
CA MET A 18 -42.06 19.63 -13.21
C MET A 18 -43.31 18.97 -13.80
N GLY A 19 -43.55 17.74 -13.37
CA GLY A 19 -44.85 17.09 -13.56
C GLY A 19 -45.22 16.36 -12.27
N LEU A 20 -46.05 17.03 -11.46
CA LEU A 20 -46.78 16.39 -10.35
C LEU A 20 -47.93 15.55 -10.93
N GLY A 21 -48.15 14.39 -10.35
CA GLY A 21 -49.33 13.58 -10.52
C GLY A 21 -49.60 12.69 -9.33
N LEU A 22 -50.40 13.19 -8.41
CA LEU A 22 -51.09 12.44 -7.34
C LEU A 22 -52.32 11.76 -7.91
N VAL A 23 -52.76 10.67 -7.23
CA VAL A 23 -54.12 10.14 -6.93
C VAL A 23 -54.10 8.62 -7.02
N ALA A 24 -54.12 7.84 -5.97
CA ALA A 24 -55.13 7.53 -4.95
C ALA A 24 -56.03 6.35 -5.31
N CYS A 25 -56.05 5.41 -4.36
CA CYS A 25 -57.14 4.58 -3.84
C CYS A 25 -57.84 3.49 -4.67
N GLY A 26 -57.98 2.36 -3.96
CA GLY A 26 -59.08 1.38 -4.02
C GLY A 26 -58.63 0.02 -4.50
N GLY A 27 -58.64 -1.10 -3.78
CA GLY A 27 -59.56 -1.60 -2.82
C GLY A 27 -60.05 -2.98 -3.27
N GLY A 28 -60.05 -3.98 -2.39
CA GLY A 28 -60.80 -5.22 -2.51
C GLY A 28 -60.02 -6.48 -2.78
N ASN A 29 -59.75 -7.26 -1.77
CA ASN A 29 -60.48 -8.46 -1.25
C ASN A 29 -60.53 -9.61 -2.25
N ASP A 30 -60.11 -10.80 -2.00
CA ASP A 30 -60.48 -11.88 -1.10
C ASP A 30 -59.54 -13.08 -1.34
N ALA A 31 -59.05 -13.63 -0.31
CA ALA A 31 -59.48 -14.77 0.50
C ALA A 31 -59.02 -16.17 0.03
N SER A 32 -58.48 -16.80 0.96
CA SER A 32 -58.58 -18.14 1.59
C SER A 32 -57.53 -19.13 1.10
N SER A 33 -56.98 -20.01 1.90
CA SER A 33 -57.17 -20.54 3.19
C SER A 33 -56.09 -21.60 3.45
N SER A 34 -55.63 -21.63 4.68
CA SER A 34 -55.56 -22.74 5.62
C SER A 34 -54.54 -23.84 5.32
N SER A 35 -53.78 -24.40 6.23
CA SER A 35 -53.91 -24.71 7.66
C SER A 35 -52.57 -25.23 8.13
N ALA A 36 -51.98 -24.76 9.21
CA ALA A 36 -52.08 -25.28 10.57
C ALA A 36 -51.73 -26.75 10.76
N SER A 37 -50.62 -26.96 11.49
CA SER A 37 -50.67 -27.58 12.83
C SER A 37 -49.29 -27.94 13.36
N GLU A 38 -48.91 -27.33 14.45
CA GLU A 38 -48.18 -27.93 15.58
C GLU A 38 -49.12 -28.88 16.35
N PRO A 39 -48.74 -29.62 17.43
CA PRO A 39 -47.62 -29.43 18.35
C PRO A 39 -47.01 -30.71 18.98
N ALA A 40 -45.92 -30.48 19.77
CA ALA A 40 -45.58 -31.02 21.11
C ALA A 40 -45.49 -32.56 21.30
N THR A 41 -44.63 -33.11 22.15
CA THR A 41 -44.15 -32.91 23.51
C THR A 41 -43.21 -34.05 23.91
N GLU A 42 -42.21 -33.72 24.78
CA GLU A 42 -41.72 -34.45 25.97
C GLU A 42 -41.34 -35.94 25.85
N ASP A 43 -40.32 -36.50 26.50
CA ASP A 43 -39.80 -36.34 27.85
C ASP A 43 -38.61 -37.31 28.08
N SER A 44 -37.72 -36.94 29.02
CA SER A 44 -36.99 -37.73 30.05
C SER A 44 -35.95 -38.78 29.65
N ALA A 45 -34.73 -38.48 30.06
CA ALA A 45 -34.05 -38.84 31.31
C ALA A 45 -33.23 -40.13 31.35
N GLN A 46 -32.02 -39.90 31.85
CA GLN A 46 -31.17 -40.65 32.81
C GLN A 46 -30.19 -41.71 32.33
N THR A 47 -28.89 -41.30 32.60
CA THR A 47 -27.83 -41.98 33.40
C THR A 47 -27.24 -43.28 32.83
N GLU A 48 -25.92 -43.40 32.74
CA GLU A 48 -24.87 -43.65 33.74
C GLU A 48 -23.47 -43.76 33.12
N GLU A 49 -22.52 -43.27 33.86
CA GLU A 49 -21.11 -43.54 34.07
C GLU A 49 -20.33 -44.54 33.20
N GLY A 50 -19.07 -44.12 32.90
CA GLY A 50 -18.00 -45.10 32.69
C GLY A 50 -16.79 -44.58 31.91
N ASP A 51 -15.86 -44.03 32.65
CA ASP A 51 -14.40 -44.26 32.72
C ASP A 51 -13.45 -43.83 31.59
N ALA A 52 -12.36 -43.29 32.05
CA ALA A 52 -11.16 -42.68 31.57
C ALA A 52 -10.49 -43.27 30.33
N ALA A 53 -9.91 -42.38 29.50
CA ALA A 53 -8.52 -42.50 29.04
C ALA A 53 -8.00 -41.18 28.49
N GLU A 54 -6.80 -40.87 28.94
CA GLU A 54 -5.90 -39.76 28.64
C GLU A 54 -5.65 -39.55 27.15
N GLY A 55 -5.42 -38.28 26.77
CA GLY A 55 -4.78 -38.03 25.49
C GLY A 55 -4.67 -36.58 25.07
N SER A 56 -3.64 -35.93 25.55
CA SER A 56 -2.84 -34.90 24.86
C SER A 56 -3.55 -33.63 24.38
N GLU A 57 -3.50 -32.63 25.22
CA GLU A 57 -3.56 -31.21 24.87
C GLU A 57 -2.35 -30.85 23.99
N SER A 58 -2.58 -30.45 22.76
CA SER A 58 -1.64 -29.67 22.01
C SER A 58 -2.04 -28.20 22.14
N ASP A 59 -1.36 -27.55 23.07
CA ASP A 59 -1.36 -26.10 23.30
C ASP A 59 -0.77 -25.41 22.07
N ALA A 60 -1.62 -24.83 21.24
CA ALA A 60 -1.20 -23.89 20.23
C ALA A 60 -1.09 -22.51 20.90
N ALA A 61 0.07 -22.23 21.42
CA ALA A 61 0.43 -20.88 21.87
C ALA A 61 0.33 -19.92 20.68
N GLN A 62 -0.71 -19.11 20.66
CA GLN A 62 -0.74 -17.84 19.95
C GLN A 62 0.30 -16.94 20.63
N GLY A 63 1.42 -16.70 19.95
CA GLY A 63 2.38 -15.68 20.36
C GLY A 63 1.76 -14.31 20.11
N GLU A 64 1.21 -13.70 21.15
CA GLU A 64 1.03 -12.26 21.21
C GLU A 64 2.42 -11.63 21.13
N ALA A 65 2.64 -10.78 20.11
CA ALA A 65 3.77 -9.88 20.09
C ALA A 65 3.70 -9.00 21.36
N PRO A 66 4.85 -8.72 22.03
CA PRO A 66 4.83 -7.83 23.18
C PRO A 66 4.37 -6.44 22.74
N GLU A 67 3.26 -5.95 23.27
CA GLU A 67 2.94 -4.54 23.26
C GLU A 67 4.05 -3.82 24.06
N GLU A 68 4.96 -3.13 23.37
CA GLU A 68 5.93 -2.24 24.00
C GLU A 68 5.15 -1.04 24.56
N THR A 69 4.82 -1.08 25.85
CA THR A 69 4.28 0.08 26.57
C THR A 69 5.35 1.18 26.60
N PRO A 70 4.99 2.46 26.34
CA PRO A 70 5.92 3.58 26.38
C PRO A 70 6.72 3.60 27.70
N SER A 71 8.03 3.74 27.60
CA SER A 71 8.92 3.83 28.77
C SER A 71 8.52 5.05 29.60
N ALA A 72 8.17 4.85 30.85
CA ALA A 72 7.84 5.92 31.78
C ALA A 72 9.09 6.78 32.06
N GLY A 73 9.27 7.86 31.29
CA GLY A 73 10.40 8.79 31.42
C GLY A 73 10.96 9.34 30.11
N ALA A 74 10.45 8.91 28.95
CA ALA A 74 10.82 9.50 27.67
C ALA A 74 10.36 10.98 27.58
N GLU A 75 11.18 11.82 26.97
CA GLU A 75 10.88 13.24 26.73
C GLU A 75 9.96 13.41 25.51
N TYR A 76 10.11 12.50 24.52
CA TYR A 76 9.35 12.50 23.27
C TYR A 76 8.64 11.18 23.06
N THR A 77 7.40 11.24 22.58
CA THR A 77 6.63 10.07 22.16
C THR A 77 6.34 10.18 20.66
N VAL A 78 6.73 9.16 19.90
CA VAL A 78 6.50 9.10 18.46
C VAL A 78 5.49 8.01 18.15
N GLY A 79 4.37 8.41 17.53
CA GLY A 79 3.38 7.47 17.01
C GLY A 79 3.82 6.94 15.63
N ILE A 80 3.85 5.63 15.44
CA ILE A 80 4.17 4.98 14.18
C ILE A 80 2.92 4.28 13.65
N CYS A 81 2.40 4.78 12.54
CA CYS A 81 1.31 4.12 11.80
C CYS A 81 1.89 3.43 10.57
N GLN A 82 2.08 2.13 10.63
CA GLN A 82 2.47 1.30 9.50
C GLN A 82 1.24 0.72 8.83
N LEU A 83 1.12 0.85 7.49
CA LEU A 83 -0.05 0.38 6.76
C LEU A 83 -0.27 -1.13 6.89
N VAL A 84 0.78 -1.91 6.65
CA VAL A 84 0.74 -3.38 6.65
C VAL A 84 2.12 -3.95 6.93
N GLN A 85 2.20 -5.20 7.35
CA GLN A 85 3.46 -5.89 7.56
C GLN A 85 3.97 -6.51 6.25
N HIS A 86 5.13 -6.09 5.81
CA HIS A 86 5.99 -6.74 4.81
C HIS A 86 7.40 -6.15 4.89
N ASP A 87 8.38 -6.88 4.35
CA ASP A 87 9.81 -6.63 4.57
C ASP A 87 10.25 -5.18 4.28
N ALA A 88 9.70 -4.53 3.26
CA ALA A 88 10.08 -3.16 2.92
C ALA A 88 9.59 -2.15 3.98
N LEU A 89 8.32 -2.21 4.40
CA LEU A 89 7.79 -1.31 5.43
C LEU A 89 8.42 -1.61 6.81
N ASP A 90 8.63 -2.88 7.14
CA ASP A 90 9.30 -3.28 8.39
C ASP A 90 10.73 -2.74 8.43
N ALA A 91 11.47 -2.81 7.31
CA ALA A 91 12.81 -2.24 7.20
C ALA A 91 12.83 -0.72 7.35
N ALA A 92 11.86 0.00 6.74
CA ALA A 92 11.74 1.45 6.88
C ALA A 92 11.40 1.85 8.32
N THR A 93 10.48 1.17 8.98
CA THR A 93 10.16 1.38 10.40
C THR A 93 11.38 1.13 11.28
N GLN A 94 12.12 0.03 11.05
CA GLN A 94 13.31 -0.29 11.81
C GLN A 94 14.41 0.76 11.63
N GLY A 95 14.70 1.15 10.38
CA GLY A 95 15.70 2.20 10.10
C GLY A 95 15.36 3.53 10.76
N PHE A 96 14.07 3.90 10.77
CA PHE A 96 13.58 5.09 11.47
C PHE A 96 13.83 5.01 12.98
N LYS A 97 13.45 3.91 13.61
CA LYS A 97 13.62 3.69 15.06
C LYS A 97 15.10 3.68 15.44
N ASP A 98 15.93 2.99 14.68
CA ASP A 98 17.37 2.90 14.93
C ASP A 98 18.04 4.28 14.86
N ALA A 99 17.78 5.04 13.79
CA ALA A 99 18.37 6.37 13.63
C ALA A 99 17.89 7.35 14.72
N LEU A 100 16.61 7.33 15.04
CA LEU A 100 16.07 8.22 16.08
C LEU A 100 16.56 7.83 17.48
N THR A 101 16.73 6.54 17.75
CA THR A 101 17.31 6.04 18.99
C THR A 101 18.82 6.36 19.06
N GLU A 102 19.56 6.30 17.95
CA GLU A 102 20.97 6.72 17.92
C GLU A 102 21.15 8.20 18.30
N GLU A 103 20.24 9.08 17.82
CA GLU A 103 20.29 10.51 18.07
C GLU A 103 19.77 10.93 19.45
N LEU A 104 18.69 10.31 19.96
CA LEU A 104 17.99 10.74 21.17
C LEU A 104 18.10 9.76 22.35
N GLY A 105 18.55 8.53 22.12
CA GLY A 105 18.69 7.51 23.14
C GLY A 105 17.38 7.18 23.84
N GLU A 106 17.40 7.15 25.18
CA GLU A 106 16.23 6.86 26.02
C GLU A 106 15.23 8.03 26.12
N ALA A 107 15.52 9.17 25.49
CA ALA A 107 14.60 10.32 25.47
C ALA A 107 13.41 10.10 24.52
N VAL A 108 13.46 9.11 23.63
CA VAL A 108 12.35 8.80 22.70
C VAL A 108 11.68 7.48 23.05
N ALA A 109 10.35 7.48 23.00
CA ALA A 109 9.52 6.28 23.06
C ALA A 109 8.66 6.16 21.81
N PHE A 110 8.34 4.93 21.43
CA PHE A 110 7.54 4.64 20.24
C PHE A 110 6.19 4.01 20.64
N ASP A 111 5.11 4.48 20.01
CA ASP A 111 3.80 3.82 19.97
C ASP A 111 3.60 3.30 18.55
N GLU A 112 3.90 2.03 18.31
CA GLU A 112 3.91 1.41 16.99
C GLU A 112 2.63 0.61 16.78
N GLN A 113 1.89 0.97 15.74
CA GLN A 113 0.61 0.38 15.39
C GLN A 113 0.59 -0.04 13.91
N ASN A 114 0.00 -1.22 13.63
CA ASN A 114 -0.15 -1.74 12.28
C ASN A 114 -1.62 -1.73 11.85
N ALA A 115 -1.89 -1.13 10.68
CA ALA A 115 -3.25 -0.96 10.18
C ALA A 115 -3.81 -2.18 9.42
N GLN A 116 -3.05 -3.26 9.28
CA GLN A 116 -3.48 -4.51 8.63
C GLN A 116 -4.02 -4.30 7.20
N ASN A 117 -3.41 -3.36 6.48
CA ASN A 117 -3.80 -2.95 5.12
C ASN A 117 -5.22 -2.34 5.01
N ASP A 118 -5.70 -1.70 6.09
CA ASP A 118 -7.01 -1.04 6.11
C ASP A 118 -6.88 0.45 6.40
N SER A 119 -7.31 1.29 5.45
CA SER A 119 -7.22 2.76 5.57
C SER A 119 -8.11 3.34 6.68
N ASN A 120 -9.21 2.67 7.06
CA ASN A 120 -10.02 3.11 8.19
C ASN A 120 -9.32 2.81 9.51
N THR A 121 -8.58 1.71 9.56
CA THR A 121 -7.72 1.37 10.70
C THR A 121 -6.58 2.39 10.82
N CYS A 122 -5.94 2.82 9.71
CA CYS A 122 -5.00 3.95 9.74
C CYS A 122 -5.63 5.19 10.41
N SER A 123 -6.84 5.57 10.00
CA SER A 123 -7.54 6.72 10.57
C SER A 123 -7.82 6.55 12.07
N THR A 124 -8.14 5.33 12.51
CA THR A 124 -8.36 5.01 13.94
C THR A 124 -7.07 5.14 14.74
N ILE A 125 -5.96 4.61 14.24
CA ILE A 125 -4.62 4.72 14.85
C ILE A 125 -4.22 6.18 14.97
N ILE A 126 -4.31 6.95 13.89
CA ILE A 126 -3.97 8.39 13.89
C ILE A 126 -4.81 9.16 14.92
N ASN A 127 -6.13 8.92 15.01
CA ASN A 127 -6.97 9.54 16.02
C ASN A 127 -6.53 9.16 17.45
N GLY A 128 -6.04 7.95 17.65
CA GLY A 128 -5.42 7.50 18.90
C GLY A 128 -4.19 8.34 19.24
N PHE A 129 -3.26 8.51 18.31
CA PHE A 129 -2.05 9.33 18.48
C PHE A 129 -2.38 10.81 18.78
N VAL A 130 -3.33 11.38 18.05
CA VAL A 130 -3.79 12.75 18.32
C VAL A 130 -4.38 12.88 19.73
N SER A 131 -5.17 11.90 20.15
CA SER A 131 -5.80 11.91 21.48
C SER A 131 -4.79 11.69 22.62
N SER A 132 -3.76 10.92 22.40
CA SER A 132 -2.67 10.70 23.38
C SER A 132 -1.63 11.83 23.38
N GLY A 133 -1.65 12.70 22.35
CA GLY A 133 -0.76 13.84 22.25
C GLY A 133 0.69 13.46 21.99
N VAL A 134 0.93 12.59 21.01
CA VAL A 134 2.29 12.25 20.57
C VAL A 134 2.99 13.49 19.99
N ASP A 135 4.32 13.54 20.09
CA ASP A 135 5.13 14.70 19.66
C ASP A 135 5.40 14.70 18.14
N LEU A 136 5.35 13.51 17.50
CA LEU A 136 5.55 13.32 16.07
C LEU A 136 4.82 12.06 15.61
N ILE A 137 4.34 12.06 14.37
CA ILE A 137 3.75 10.88 13.72
C ILE A 137 4.65 10.44 12.57
N LEU A 138 5.08 9.18 12.57
CA LEU A 138 5.59 8.49 11.39
C LEU A 138 4.42 7.83 10.67
N ALA A 139 4.19 8.20 9.43
CA ALA A 139 3.22 7.59 8.53
C ALA A 139 3.96 6.72 7.49
N ASN A 140 3.96 5.41 7.67
CA ASN A 140 4.66 4.49 6.81
C ASN A 140 3.69 3.91 5.75
N ALA A 141 3.84 4.34 4.53
CA ALA A 141 3.08 4.16 3.30
C ALA A 141 2.04 5.27 3.01
N THR A 142 1.65 5.41 1.74
CA THR A 142 0.72 6.44 1.24
C THR A 142 -0.62 6.49 1.99
N PRO A 143 -1.35 5.37 2.23
CA PRO A 143 -2.62 5.43 2.96
C PRO A 143 -2.46 5.89 4.42
N ALA A 144 -1.35 5.55 5.09
CA ALA A 144 -1.05 6.03 6.43
C ALA A 144 -0.80 7.56 6.43
N LEU A 145 -0.07 8.08 5.43
CA LEU A 145 0.16 9.52 5.25
C LEU A 145 -1.14 10.28 5.00
N GLN A 146 -2.03 9.75 4.15
CA GLN A 146 -3.35 10.34 3.90
C GLN A 146 -4.22 10.39 5.16
N ALA A 147 -4.20 9.33 5.95
CA ALA A 147 -4.91 9.30 7.24
C ALA A 147 -4.32 10.32 8.23
N ALA A 148 -2.99 10.46 8.31
CA ALA A 148 -2.32 11.42 9.17
C ALA A 148 -2.62 12.87 8.76
N GLN A 149 -2.57 13.19 7.45
CA GLN A 149 -2.96 14.49 6.92
C GLN A 149 -4.41 14.86 7.31
N ALA A 150 -5.33 13.90 7.22
CA ALA A 150 -6.73 14.13 7.56
C ALA A 150 -6.96 14.27 9.08
N GLY A 151 -6.11 13.65 9.90
CA GLY A 151 -6.26 13.56 11.34
C GLY A 151 -5.74 14.76 12.14
N THR A 152 -4.69 15.43 11.67
CA THR A 152 -4.08 16.55 12.38
C THR A 152 -3.38 17.53 11.46
N ASN A 153 -3.44 18.83 11.84
CA ASN A 153 -2.64 19.89 11.23
C ASN A 153 -1.67 20.55 12.23
N GLU A 154 -1.52 19.98 13.42
CA GLU A 154 -0.69 20.50 14.51
C GLU A 154 0.52 19.61 14.80
N ILE A 155 0.30 18.29 14.93
CA ILE A 155 1.37 17.33 15.20
C ILE A 155 2.22 17.18 13.94
N PRO A 156 3.58 17.26 14.02
CA PRO A 156 4.46 16.98 12.90
C PRO A 156 4.26 15.57 12.34
N ILE A 157 4.17 15.45 11.02
CA ILE A 157 3.98 14.20 10.29
C ILE A 157 5.15 13.98 9.36
N LEU A 158 5.87 12.89 9.54
CA LEU A 158 6.86 12.42 8.56
C LEU A 158 6.33 11.21 7.83
N GLY A 159 6.23 11.31 6.49
CA GLY A 159 5.98 10.16 5.65
C GLY A 159 7.26 9.39 5.36
N THR A 160 7.18 8.08 5.28
CA THR A 160 8.22 7.21 4.69
C THR A 160 7.56 6.17 3.81
N SER A 161 8.28 5.58 2.86
CA SER A 161 7.70 4.65 1.89
C SER A 161 6.48 5.25 1.16
N VAL A 162 6.55 6.52 0.84
CA VAL A 162 5.54 7.28 0.08
C VAL A 162 6.11 7.60 -1.28
N THR A 163 5.45 7.13 -2.33
CA THR A 163 6.00 7.23 -3.69
C THR A 163 5.99 8.66 -4.22
N GLU A 164 4.82 9.31 -4.25
CA GLU A 164 4.69 10.67 -4.79
C GLU A 164 3.75 11.50 -3.90
N TYR A 165 4.30 12.52 -3.25
CA TYR A 165 3.59 13.33 -2.25
C TYR A 165 2.51 14.22 -2.85
N GLY A 166 2.70 14.73 -4.07
CA GLY A 166 1.69 15.53 -4.76
C GLY A 166 0.41 14.72 -4.98
N VAL A 167 0.54 13.51 -5.51
CA VAL A 167 -0.59 12.57 -5.71
C VAL A 167 -1.18 12.12 -4.38
N ALA A 168 -0.33 11.73 -3.43
CA ALA A 168 -0.76 11.24 -2.12
C ALA A 168 -1.62 12.26 -1.37
N LEU A 169 -1.27 13.54 -1.44
CA LEU A 169 -1.88 14.63 -0.68
C LEU A 169 -2.79 15.55 -1.51
N GLY A 170 -2.94 15.28 -2.82
CA GLY A 170 -3.76 16.08 -3.72
C GLY A 170 -3.20 17.49 -3.93
N ILE A 171 -1.87 17.63 -4.04
CA ILE A 171 -1.19 18.92 -4.23
C ILE A 171 -0.88 19.10 -5.72
N ASP A 172 -1.61 20.01 -6.38
CA ASP A 172 -1.30 20.41 -7.74
C ASP A 172 0.04 21.17 -7.79
N ASP A 173 0.83 20.94 -8.85
CA ASP A 173 2.13 21.57 -9.06
C ASP A 173 3.12 21.38 -7.89
N PHE A 174 3.14 20.15 -7.29
CA PHE A 174 4.06 19.80 -6.22
C PHE A 174 5.52 20.08 -6.62
N ASN A 175 6.25 20.78 -5.75
CA ASN A 175 7.60 21.30 -6.03
C ASN A 175 8.70 20.73 -5.12
N GLY A 176 8.41 19.61 -4.42
CA GLY A 176 9.35 18.94 -3.53
C GLY A 176 9.24 19.35 -2.06
N THR A 177 8.35 20.28 -1.69
CA THR A 177 8.07 20.64 -0.29
C THR A 177 6.58 20.68 -0.07
N VAL A 178 6.07 19.93 0.93
CA VAL A 178 4.65 19.92 1.28
C VAL A 178 4.28 21.17 2.06
N GLY A 179 5.09 21.54 3.03
CA GLY A 179 4.81 22.64 3.95
C GLY A 179 3.85 22.26 5.08
N GLY A 180 3.43 23.26 5.87
CA GLY A 180 2.57 23.00 7.02
C GLY A 180 3.26 22.10 8.06
N ASN A 181 2.60 21.00 8.44
CA ASN A 181 3.11 20.03 9.41
C ASN A 181 3.58 18.72 8.78
N ILE A 182 3.83 18.67 7.46
CA ILE A 182 4.16 17.42 6.74
C ILE A 182 5.48 17.55 5.99
N SER A 183 6.33 16.54 6.11
CA SER A 183 7.51 16.29 5.28
C SER A 183 7.79 14.77 5.24
N GLY A 184 8.99 14.35 4.83
CA GLY A 184 9.38 12.94 4.85
C GLY A 184 10.31 12.53 3.74
N THR A 185 10.32 11.22 3.46
CA THR A 185 11.13 10.60 2.42
C THR A 185 10.26 9.91 1.37
N SER A 186 10.74 9.86 0.13
CA SER A 186 10.05 9.23 -1.00
C SER A 186 10.79 7.97 -1.45
N ASP A 187 10.03 6.92 -1.73
CA ASP A 187 10.52 5.67 -2.32
C ASP A 187 10.38 5.63 -3.85
N LEU A 188 10.06 6.76 -4.49
CA LEU A 188 9.88 6.85 -5.92
C LEU A 188 11.14 6.42 -6.66
N ALA A 189 11.06 5.26 -7.29
CA ALA A 189 12.09 4.78 -8.21
C ALA A 189 12.00 5.51 -9.57
N PRO A 190 13.08 5.53 -10.37
CA PRO A 190 13.03 6.06 -11.72
C PRO A 190 12.16 5.18 -12.63
N LEU A 191 10.88 5.49 -12.77
CA LEU A 191 9.89 4.66 -13.45
C LEU A 191 10.20 4.44 -14.94
N GLU A 192 10.79 5.44 -15.60
CA GLU A 192 11.27 5.31 -16.98
C GLU A 192 12.43 4.31 -17.09
N GLU A 193 13.30 4.23 -16.07
CA GLU A 193 14.38 3.24 -16.02
C GLU A 193 13.85 1.84 -15.72
N GLN A 194 12.77 1.70 -14.96
CA GLN A 194 12.08 0.40 -14.79
C GLN A 194 11.47 -0.07 -16.12
N ALA A 195 10.88 0.84 -16.90
CA ALA A 195 10.40 0.52 -18.25
C ALA A 195 11.56 0.12 -19.18
N ALA A 196 12.69 0.81 -19.11
CA ALA A 196 13.89 0.46 -19.87
C ALA A 196 14.48 -0.89 -19.46
N MET A 197 14.45 -1.24 -18.15
CA MET A 197 14.83 -2.57 -17.65
C MET A 197 13.94 -3.66 -18.22
N LEU A 198 12.62 -3.45 -18.30
CA LEU A 198 11.73 -4.40 -18.95
C LEU A 198 12.12 -4.60 -20.42
N GLN A 199 12.43 -3.53 -21.14
CA GLN A 199 12.87 -3.61 -22.53
C GLN A 199 14.22 -4.34 -22.66
N GLU A 200 15.17 -4.10 -21.75
CA GLU A 200 16.47 -4.78 -21.73
C GLU A 200 16.32 -6.29 -21.60
N LEU A 201 15.45 -6.74 -20.69
CA LEU A 201 15.26 -8.15 -20.36
C LEU A 201 14.29 -8.87 -21.31
N PHE A 202 13.30 -8.17 -21.84
CA PHE A 202 12.22 -8.74 -22.67
C PHE A 202 11.99 -7.98 -23.97
N PRO A 203 13.02 -7.81 -24.83
CA PRO A 203 12.91 -7.00 -26.07
C PRO A 203 11.92 -7.58 -27.09
N ASP A 204 11.64 -8.88 -27.03
CA ASP A 204 10.74 -9.57 -27.96
C ASP A 204 9.27 -9.59 -27.48
N ALA A 205 9.00 -9.22 -26.23
CA ALA A 205 7.65 -9.08 -25.70
C ALA A 205 6.85 -8.04 -26.48
N LYS A 206 5.54 -8.21 -26.58
CA LYS A 206 4.63 -7.29 -27.27
C LYS A 206 3.61 -6.71 -26.32
N ASN A 207 3.08 -7.56 -25.45
CA ASN A 207 2.02 -7.23 -24.53
C ASN A 207 2.54 -7.22 -23.10
N VAL A 208 2.31 -6.12 -22.38
CA VAL A 208 2.69 -5.95 -20.98
C VAL A 208 1.45 -5.74 -20.14
N GLY A 209 1.26 -6.60 -19.14
CA GLY A 209 0.19 -6.46 -18.15
C GLY A 209 0.69 -5.67 -16.94
N LEU A 210 0.00 -4.58 -16.60
CA LEU A 210 0.30 -3.75 -15.43
C LEU A 210 -0.68 -4.12 -14.32
N VAL A 211 -0.20 -4.83 -13.29
CA VAL A 211 -1.05 -5.37 -12.21
C VAL A 211 -0.87 -4.53 -10.95
N TYR A 212 -1.96 -3.99 -10.41
CA TYR A 212 -1.88 -3.04 -9.29
C TYR A 212 -3.15 -3.00 -8.45
N CYS A 213 -3.04 -2.56 -7.19
CA CYS A 213 -4.16 -2.30 -6.30
C CYS A 213 -4.81 -0.94 -6.60
N THR A 214 -6.09 -0.95 -6.96
CA THR A 214 -6.84 0.29 -7.29
C THR A 214 -7.15 1.14 -6.06
N ALA A 215 -7.00 0.60 -4.86
CA ALA A 215 -7.17 1.34 -3.61
C ALA A 215 -5.92 2.15 -3.22
N GLU A 216 -4.79 1.95 -3.93
CA GLU A 216 -3.52 2.61 -3.64
C GLU A 216 -3.18 3.66 -4.71
N ALA A 217 -3.23 4.94 -4.33
CA ALA A 217 -2.94 6.05 -5.25
C ALA A 217 -1.50 6.04 -5.78
N ASN A 218 -0.53 5.58 -4.98
CA ASN A 218 0.86 5.36 -5.39
C ASN A 218 0.96 4.34 -6.52
N SER A 219 0.20 3.26 -6.46
CA SER A 219 0.22 2.20 -7.48
C SER A 219 -0.37 2.68 -8.81
N GLN A 220 -1.50 3.41 -8.77
CA GLN A 220 -2.10 4.02 -9.97
C GLN A 220 -1.13 5.00 -10.65
N TYR A 221 -0.49 5.89 -9.88
CA TYR A 221 0.49 6.84 -10.42
C TYR A 221 1.64 6.15 -11.15
N GLN A 222 2.20 5.09 -10.54
CA GLN A 222 3.31 4.33 -11.11
C GLN A 222 2.90 3.63 -12.41
N VAL A 223 1.75 2.94 -12.44
CA VAL A 223 1.32 2.22 -13.64
C VAL A 223 0.99 3.17 -14.79
N ASP A 224 0.40 4.34 -14.52
CA ASP A 224 0.12 5.34 -15.56
C ASP A 224 1.43 5.87 -16.18
N THR A 225 2.44 6.11 -15.34
CA THR A 225 3.75 6.60 -15.79
C THR A 225 4.51 5.51 -16.57
N VAL A 226 4.58 4.30 -16.02
CA VAL A 226 5.28 3.17 -16.66
C VAL A 226 4.57 2.76 -17.95
N GLN A 227 3.25 2.77 -17.99
CA GLN A 227 2.49 2.53 -19.22
C GLN A 227 2.92 3.51 -20.32
N THR A 228 2.94 4.81 -20.00
CA THR A 228 3.35 5.84 -20.96
C THR A 228 4.76 5.60 -21.50
N ALA A 229 5.69 5.23 -20.62
CA ALA A 229 7.06 4.92 -21.00
C ALA A 229 7.15 3.67 -21.88
N LEU A 230 6.48 2.58 -21.51
CA LEU A 230 6.47 1.31 -22.25
C LEU A 230 5.80 1.45 -23.64
N GLU A 231 4.69 2.19 -23.73
CA GLU A 231 4.03 2.47 -25.00
C GLU A 231 4.93 3.31 -25.91
N GLY A 232 5.70 4.25 -25.33
CA GLY A 232 6.74 5.01 -26.02
C GLY A 232 7.88 4.11 -26.57
N LEU A 233 8.16 2.98 -25.93
CA LEU A 233 9.11 1.95 -26.35
C LEU A 233 8.52 0.94 -27.34
N GLY A 234 7.21 1.01 -27.64
CA GLY A 234 6.52 0.21 -28.64
C GLY A 234 5.80 -1.03 -28.12
N TYR A 235 5.62 -1.16 -26.81
CA TYR A 235 4.80 -2.20 -26.20
C TYR A 235 3.31 -1.84 -26.25
N THR A 236 2.45 -2.86 -26.18
CA THR A 236 1.03 -2.71 -25.93
C THR A 236 0.75 -3.00 -24.45
N CYS A 237 0.28 -2.01 -23.71
CA CYS A 237 0.04 -2.13 -22.30
C CYS A 237 -1.44 -2.30 -21.96
N THR A 238 -1.74 -3.10 -20.93
CA THR A 238 -3.09 -3.26 -20.38
C THR A 238 -3.01 -3.25 -18.86
N GLN A 239 -3.80 -2.37 -18.24
CA GLN A 239 -3.90 -2.29 -16.79
C GLN A 239 -4.86 -3.35 -16.25
N TYR A 240 -4.46 -4.01 -15.17
CA TYR A 240 -5.20 -5.04 -14.45
C TYR A 240 -5.30 -4.64 -12.98
N GLY A 241 -6.34 -3.89 -12.65
CA GLY A 241 -6.59 -3.44 -11.29
C GLY A 241 -7.28 -4.51 -10.45
N PHE A 242 -6.77 -4.76 -9.26
CA PHE A 242 -7.46 -5.53 -8.22
C PHE A 242 -7.83 -4.59 -7.06
N SER A 243 -8.86 -4.94 -6.29
CA SER A 243 -9.34 -4.09 -5.18
C SER A 243 -8.71 -4.45 -3.84
N ASP A 244 -8.48 -5.73 -3.63
CA ASP A 244 -7.86 -6.28 -2.41
C ASP A 244 -7.27 -7.68 -2.72
N SER A 245 -6.76 -8.36 -1.69
CA SER A 245 -6.13 -9.68 -1.86
C SER A 245 -7.09 -10.79 -2.31
N ASN A 246 -8.41 -10.61 -2.19
CA ASN A 246 -9.39 -11.65 -2.54
C ASN A 246 -9.55 -11.81 -4.06
N ASP A 247 -9.46 -10.73 -4.81
CA ASP A 247 -9.56 -10.78 -6.27
C ASP A 247 -8.18 -10.84 -6.99
N LEU A 248 -7.07 -10.64 -6.26
CA LEU A 248 -5.71 -10.64 -6.78
C LEU A 248 -5.40 -11.87 -7.66
N SER A 249 -5.69 -13.09 -7.17
CA SER A 249 -5.40 -14.32 -7.91
C SER A 249 -6.11 -14.39 -9.26
N SER A 250 -7.37 -13.96 -9.34
CA SER A 250 -8.16 -13.97 -10.57
C SER A 250 -7.69 -12.91 -11.57
N VAL A 251 -7.31 -11.74 -11.04
CA VAL A 251 -6.77 -10.62 -11.85
C VAL A 251 -5.41 -11.00 -12.43
N VAL A 252 -4.48 -11.52 -11.61
CA VAL A 252 -3.16 -11.98 -12.07
C VAL A 252 -3.30 -13.12 -13.08
N THR A 253 -4.24 -14.05 -12.86
CA THR A 253 -4.49 -15.13 -13.82
C THR A 253 -4.91 -14.57 -15.18
N THR A 254 -5.81 -13.59 -15.20
CA THR A 254 -6.27 -12.94 -16.43
C THR A 254 -5.14 -12.16 -17.10
N ALA A 255 -4.34 -11.44 -16.32
CA ALA A 255 -3.19 -10.71 -16.83
C ALA A 255 -2.16 -11.66 -17.47
N ALA A 256 -1.82 -12.74 -16.79
CA ALA A 256 -0.85 -13.73 -17.25
C ALA A 256 -1.32 -14.50 -18.50
N ASP A 257 -2.63 -14.65 -18.72
CA ASP A 257 -3.18 -15.31 -19.92
C ASP A 257 -3.12 -14.44 -21.18
N ASN A 258 -2.98 -13.11 -21.01
CA ASN A 258 -3.10 -12.16 -22.14
C ASN A 258 -1.81 -11.38 -22.42
N ASN A 259 -0.76 -11.56 -21.62
CA ASN A 259 0.46 -10.76 -21.74
C ASN A 259 1.72 -11.65 -21.77
N ASP A 260 2.78 -11.11 -22.32
CA ASP A 260 4.09 -11.78 -22.45
C ASP A 260 4.94 -11.58 -21.18
N VAL A 261 4.73 -10.46 -20.48
CA VAL A 261 5.40 -10.07 -19.23
C VAL A 261 4.45 -9.22 -18.39
N LEU A 262 4.56 -9.30 -17.07
CA LEU A 262 3.83 -8.45 -16.14
C LEU A 262 4.76 -7.43 -15.49
N TYR A 263 4.22 -6.28 -15.16
CA TYR A 263 4.81 -5.28 -14.27
C TYR A 263 3.93 -5.12 -13.04
N VAL A 264 4.54 -5.18 -11.86
CA VAL A 264 3.89 -4.93 -10.58
C VAL A 264 4.62 -3.75 -9.93
N PRO A 265 3.98 -2.60 -9.72
CA PRO A 265 4.63 -1.41 -9.13
C PRO A 265 4.99 -1.64 -7.66
N THR A 266 5.55 -0.63 -7.01
CA THR A 266 5.63 -0.56 -5.55
C THR A 266 4.21 -0.46 -5.00
N ASP A 267 3.65 -1.61 -4.60
CA ASP A 267 2.25 -1.82 -4.23
C ASP A 267 2.20 -2.64 -2.94
N ASN A 268 1.65 -2.07 -1.87
CA ASN A 268 1.69 -2.69 -0.54
C ASN A 268 0.84 -3.96 -0.45
N THR A 269 -0.30 -3.97 -1.16
CA THR A 269 -1.16 -5.16 -1.20
C THR A 269 -0.52 -6.28 -1.98
N ALA A 270 0.15 -5.98 -3.10
CA ALA A 270 0.93 -6.96 -3.85
C ALA A 270 2.13 -7.47 -3.04
N ALA A 271 2.88 -6.57 -2.38
CA ALA A 271 4.05 -6.91 -1.57
C ALA A 271 3.74 -7.88 -0.43
N SER A 272 2.60 -7.67 0.25
CA SER A 272 2.14 -8.57 1.32
C SER A 272 1.52 -9.88 0.81
N ASN A 273 1.32 -10.04 -0.51
CA ASN A 273 0.66 -11.18 -1.15
C ASN A 273 1.46 -11.78 -2.33
N THR A 274 2.77 -11.60 -2.37
CA THR A 274 3.64 -12.10 -3.45
C THR A 274 3.49 -13.60 -3.75
N PRO A 275 3.22 -14.51 -2.76
CA PRO A 275 3.01 -15.92 -3.07
C PRO A 275 1.80 -16.19 -3.97
N ILE A 276 0.77 -15.34 -3.95
CA ILE A 276 -0.39 -15.46 -4.84
C ILE A 276 0.04 -15.17 -6.29
N ILE A 277 0.83 -14.12 -6.48
CA ILE A 277 1.34 -13.71 -7.80
C ILE A 277 2.32 -14.77 -8.33
N ASP A 278 3.27 -15.21 -7.51
CA ASP A 278 4.25 -16.23 -7.87
C ASP A 278 3.61 -17.54 -8.33
N ASN A 279 2.65 -18.06 -7.56
CA ASN A 279 1.96 -19.30 -7.89
C ASN A 279 1.31 -19.27 -9.28
N VAL A 280 0.73 -18.14 -9.67
CA VAL A 280 0.11 -17.98 -11.00
C VAL A 280 1.17 -17.79 -12.08
N CYS A 281 2.08 -16.84 -11.90
CA CYS A 281 3.05 -16.42 -12.91
C CYS A 281 4.06 -17.52 -13.20
N ARG A 282 4.59 -18.19 -12.16
CA ARG A 282 5.55 -19.29 -12.31
C ARG A 282 4.93 -20.50 -13.01
N ALA A 283 3.68 -20.88 -12.65
CA ALA A 283 2.98 -21.99 -13.31
C ALA A 283 2.74 -21.74 -14.81
N LYS A 284 2.52 -20.48 -15.18
CA LYS A 284 2.30 -20.05 -16.58
C LYS A 284 3.58 -19.65 -17.30
N LYS A 285 4.72 -19.59 -16.59
CA LYS A 285 6.02 -19.11 -17.06
C LYS A 285 5.98 -17.68 -17.59
N ILE A 286 5.20 -16.82 -16.93
CA ILE A 286 5.13 -15.38 -17.23
C ILE A 286 6.07 -14.63 -16.28
N PRO A 287 7.10 -13.93 -16.80
CA PRO A 287 8.00 -13.15 -15.97
C PRO A 287 7.31 -11.90 -15.42
N VAL A 288 7.78 -11.47 -14.24
CA VAL A 288 7.29 -10.26 -13.56
C VAL A 288 8.47 -9.31 -13.35
N ILE A 289 8.37 -8.06 -13.82
CA ILE A 289 9.23 -6.96 -13.39
C ILE A 289 8.56 -6.30 -12.20
N ALA A 290 9.32 -6.14 -11.12
CA ALA A 290 8.82 -5.64 -9.85
C ALA A 290 9.26 -4.19 -9.60
N GLY A 291 8.39 -3.40 -8.98
CA GLY A 291 8.67 -2.01 -8.61
C GLY A 291 9.64 -1.87 -7.45
N GLU A 292 9.76 -2.91 -6.59
CA GLU A 292 10.65 -2.92 -5.43
C GLU A 292 11.17 -4.34 -5.10
N GLU A 293 12.14 -4.40 -4.17
CA GLU A 293 12.92 -5.61 -3.88
C GLU A 293 12.10 -6.74 -3.27
N ASN A 294 11.19 -6.45 -2.31
CA ASN A 294 10.41 -7.48 -1.65
C ASN A 294 9.44 -8.16 -2.64
N ILE A 295 8.79 -7.39 -3.52
CA ILE A 295 7.97 -7.97 -4.61
C ILE A 295 8.84 -8.83 -5.52
N CYS A 296 10.04 -8.34 -5.88
CA CYS A 296 10.98 -9.09 -6.70
C CYS A 296 11.43 -10.39 -6.01
N ALA A 297 11.75 -10.34 -4.73
CA ALA A 297 12.13 -11.51 -3.94
C ALA A 297 11.02 -12.56 -3.89
N GLY A 298 9.77 -12.12 -3.80
CA GLY A 298 8.62 -13.00 -3.68
C GLY A 298 8.05 -13.54 -5.00
N CYS A 299 8.11 -12.77 -6.10
CA CYS A 299 7.47 -13.17 -7.37
C CYS A 299 8.10 -12.57 -8.63
N GLY A 300 9.08 -11.67 -8.52
CA GLY A 300 9.66 -10.97 -9.66
C GLY A 300 10.95 -11.57 -10.18
N VAL A 301 11.31 -11.28 -11.42
CA VAL A 301 12.61 -11.65 -12.02
C VAL A 301 13.66 -10.58 -11.77
N ALA A 302 13.27 -9.30 -11.84
CA ALA A 302 14.18 -8.18 -11.63
C ALA A 302 13.42 -6.94 -11.11
N THR A 303 14.20 -6.04 -10.51
CA THR A 303 13.74 -4.74 -10.00
C THR A 303 14.86 -3.71 -10.04
N LEU A 304 14.49 -2.44 -10.09
CA LEU A 304 15.36 -1.31 -9.78
C LEU A 304 14.97 -0.78 -8.41
N SER A 305 15.74 -1.12 -7.39
CA SER A 305 15.35 -0.99 -5.98
C SER A 305 16.19 0.01 -5.21
N ILE A 306 15.61 0.45 -4.10
CA ILE A 306 16.24 1.26 -3.04
C ILE A 306 16.41 0.44 -1.77
N SER A 307 17.18 0.97 -0.81
CA SER A 307 17.20 0.45 0.55
C SER A 307 16.11 1.13 1.38
N TYR A 308 15.06 0.39 1.74
CA TYR A 308 14.01 0.89 2.62
C TYR A 308 14.51 1.16 4.05
N TYR A 309 15.49 0.38 4.51
CA TYR A 309 16.15 0.67 5.79
C TYR A 309 16.82 2.05 5.78
N ASP A 310 17.61 2.36 4.73
CA ASP A 310 18.27 3.67 4.62
C ASP A 310 17.27 4.81 4.43
N LEU A 311 16.13 4.54 3.76
CA LEU A 311 15.03 5.49 3.64
C LEU A 311 14.47 5.82 5.04
N GLY A 312 14.22 4.80 5.86
CA GLY A 312 13.81 4.95 7.26
C GLY A 312 14.83 5.70 8.09
N VAL A 313 16.13 5.39 7.93
CA VAL A 313 17.23 6.12 8.60
C VAL A 313 17.21 7.60 8.25
N GLY A 314 16.99 7.95 6.98
CA GLY A 314 16.81 9.34 6.54
C GLY A 314 15.66 10.01 7.29
N THR A 315 14.50 9.36 7.31
CA THR A 315 13.30 9.86 8.01
C THR A 315 13.53 10.02 9.52
N GLY A 316 14.24 9.07 10.17
CA GLY A 316 14.60 9.15 11.59
C GLY A 316 15.50 10.36 11.92
N LYS A 317 16.46 10.67 11.05
CA LYS A 317 17.29 11.86 11.20
C LYS A 317 16.50 13.16 11.00
N MET A 318 15.51 13.17 10.11
CA MET A 318 14.57 14.28 10.00
C MET A 318 13.77 14.46 11.29
N ALA A 319 13.27 13.38 11.87
CA ALA A 319 12.51 13.37 13.12
C ALA A 319 13.33 13.94 14.29
N ALA A 320 14.60 13.54 14.44
CA ALA A 320 15.48 14.06 15.48
C ALA A 320 15.60 15.59 15.42
N LYS A 321 15.82 16.15 14.23
CA LYS A 321 15.93 17.60 14.04
C LYS A 321 14.63 18.35 14.36
N ILE A 322 13.48 17.75 14.08
CA ILE A 322 12.17 18.34 14.38
C ILE A 322 11.94 18.33 15.88
N LEU A 323 12.11 17.17 16.55
CA LEU A 323 11.86 17.01 17.99
C LEU A 323 12.78 17.88 18.83
N THR A 324 14.05 18.04 18.44
CA THR A 324 15.00 18.95 19.13
C THR A 324 14.84 20.42 18.79
N GLY A 325 13.95 20.77 17.86
CA GLY A 325 13.74 22.15 17.40
C GLY A 325 14.87 22.69 16.53
N GLU A 326 15.73 21.83 16.00
CA GLU A 326 16.82 22.22 15.08
C GLU A 326 16.29 22.55 13.69
N ALA A 327 15.20 21.91 13.26
CA ALA A 327 14.57 22.16 11.96
C ALA A 327 13.08 22.43 12.07
N ASN A 328 12.57 23.24 11.14
CA ASN A 328 11.14 23.49 10.98
C ASN A 328 10.59 22.60 9.87
N ILE A 329 9.69 21.68 10.21
CA ILE A 329 9.11 20.73 9.26
C ILE A 329 8.48 21.40 8.04
N SER A 330 7.90 22.60 8.18
CA SER A 330 7.24 23.30 7.08
C SER A 330 8.22 23.78 5.98
N GLU A 331 9.51 23.79 6.26
CA GLU A 331 10.58 24.20 5.34
C GLU A 331 11.39 23.00 4.84
N MET A 332 11.15 21.81 5.38
CA MET A 332 11.88 20.60 5.00
C MET A 332 11.36 20.07 3.67
N PRO A 333 12.22 19.90 2.64
CA PRO A 333 11.83 19.24 1.41
C PRO A 333 11.66 17.74 1.64
N ILE A 334 10.93 17.07 0.74
CA ILE A 334 10.93 15.63 0.63
C ILE A 334 12.31 15.15 0.20
N GLU A 335 12.87 14.19 0.93
CA GLU A 335 14.15 13.58 0.59
C GLU A 335 13.91 12.29 -0.22
N TYR A 336 14.78 12.03 -1.20
CA TYR A 336 14.70 10.87 -2.08
C TYR A 336 15.86 9.91 -1.81
N ALA A 337 15.65 8.63 -2.11
CA ALA A 337 16.72 7.65 -2.03
C ALA A 337 17.92 8.06 -2.91
N PRO A 338 19.14 8.04 -2.37
CA PRO A 338 20.31 8.57 -3.09
C PRO A 338 20.83 7.62 -4.20
N GLN A 339 20.45 6.35 -4.15
CA GLN A 339 20.96 5.32 -5.04
C GLN A 339 19.89 4.29 -5.38
N PHE A 340 19.96 3.77 -6.62
CA PHE A 340 19.15 2.67 -7.12
C PHE A 340 20.07 1.54 -7.55
N THR A 341 19.66 0.30 -7.28
CA THR A 341 20.41 -0.90 -7.61
C THR A 341 19.54 -1.83 -8.45
N LYS A 342 20.09 -2.27 -9.60
CA LYS A 342 19.48 -3.34 -10.38
C LYS A 342 19.64 -4.66 -9.63
N LYS A 343 18.53 -5.25 -9.20
CA LYS A 343 18.52 -6.53 -8.48
C LYS A 343 17.69 -7.57 -9.23
N TYR A 344 17.97 -8.85 -8.98
CA TYR A 344 17.24 -9.95 -9.59
C TYR A 344 17.06 -11.13 -8.64
N ASN A 345 16.03 -11.92 -8.87
CA ASN A 345 15.76 -13.14 -8.15
C ASN A 345 16.37 -14.34 -8.93
N ALA A 346 17.51 -14.83 -8.45
CA ALA A 346 18.25 -15.89 -9.11
C ALA A 346 17.43 -17.17 -9.29
N THR A 347 16.64 -17.57 -8.29
CA THR A 347 15.80 -18.77 -8.32
C THR A 347 14.70 -18.67 -9.37
N ILE A 348 13.98 -17.54 -9.42
CA ILE A 348 12.91 -17.35 -10.40
C ILE A 348 13.49 -17.26 -11.82
N CYS A 349 14.61 -16.57 -11.99
CA CYS A 349 15.29 -16.48 -13.29
C CYS A 349 15.74 -17.86 -13.80
N GLU A 350 16.30 -18.71 -12.93
CA GLU A 350 16.69 -20.09 -13.28
C GLU A 350 15.47 -20.93 -13.69
N ASP A 351 14.39 -20.90 -12.92
CA ASP A 351 13.15 -21.64 -13.19
C ASP A 351 12.49 -21.24 -14.52
N LEU A 352 12.58 -19.96 -14.87
CA LEU A 352 12.03 -19.41 -16.12
C LEU A 352 13.01 -19.49 -17.30
N GLY A 353 14.29 -19.81 -17.05
CA GLY A 353 15.34 -19.84 -18.07
C GLY A 353 15.75 -18.45 -18.57
N ILE A 354 15.66 -17.43 -17.70
CA ILE A 354 16.00 -16.05 -18.03
C ILE A 354 17.47 -15.79 -17.70
N THR A 355 18.19 -15.21 -18.65
CA THR A 355 19.57 -14.77 -18.46
C THR A 355 19.58 -13.30 -18.07
N ILE A 356 20.23 -12.99 -16.96
CA ILE A 356 20.35 -11.64 -16.43
C ILE A 356 21.73 -11.05 -16.79
N PRO A 357 21.83 -9.77 -17.17
CA PRO A 357 23.11 -9.08 -17.38
C PRO A 357 23.98 -9.01 -16.12
N ASP A 358 25.31 -8.89 -16.31
CA ASP A 358 26.29 -8.94 -15.23
C ASP A 358 26.26 -7.71 -14.26
N ASP A 359 25.55 -6.65 -14.64
CA ASP A 359 25.38 -5.43 -13.82
C ASP A 359 24.21 -5.52 -12.82
N TYR A 360 23.53 -6.65 -12.76
CA TYR A 360 22.49 -6.93 -11.76
C TYR A 360 23.07 -7.69 -10.57
N VAL A 361 22.58 -7.38 -9.37
CA VAL A 361 22.96 -8.04 -8.12
C VAL A 361 21.88 -9.03 -7.70
N ALA A 362 22.24 -10.24 -7.32
CA ALA A 362 21.26 -11.21 -6.82
C ALA A 362 20.69 -10.75 -5.47
N ILE A 363 19.37 -10.92 -5.28
CA ILE A 363 18.71 -10.65 -4.01
C ILE A 363 19.20 -11.68 -2.98
N GLY A 364 19.63 -11.21 -1.81
CA GLY A 364 20.13 -12.05 -0.72
C GLY A 364 21.65 -12.27 -0.72
N GLU A 365 22.39 -11.64 -1.62
CA GLU A 365 23.86 -11.60 -1.64
C GLU A 365 24.44 -10.33 -1.05
#